data_9392035ac02c5ab2a1051ed56bd21081
#
_entry.id   9392035ac02c5ab2a1051ed56bd21081
#
_cell.length_a   1.000
_cell.length_b   1.000
_cell.length_c   1.000
_cell.angle_alpha   90.00
_cell.angle_beta   90.00
_cell.angle_gamma   90.00
#
_symmetry.space_group_name_H-M   'P 1'
#
loop_
_entity.id
_entity.type
_entity.pdbx_description
1 polymer ?
#
loop_
_entity_poly.entity_id
_entity_poly.type
_entity_poly.pdbx_seq_one_letter_code
_entity_poly.pdbx_strand_id
1 'polypeptide(L)' 'MIESPDLRFFTVLARAPSLAAAARMLNVSPPAVSQRLSLLEQRLGLRL' A
#
# COMPACT_ATOMS: atom_id res chain seq x y z
N MET A 1 14.10 5.05 15.45
CA MET A 1 13.70 4.58 14.12
C MET A 1 12.39 5.24 13.73
N ILE A 2 12.35 5.85 12.56
CA ILE A 2 11.15 6.53 12.09
C ILE A 2 10.41 5.61 11.14
N GLU A 3 9.17 5.34 11.47
CA GLU A 3 8.33 4.50 10.65
C GLU A 3 7.15 5.31 10.15
N SER A 4 7.12 5.58 8.84
CA SER A 4 6.01 6.33 8.27
C SER A 4 4.89 5.36 7.85
N PRO A 5 3.63 5.83 7.82
CA PRO A 5 2.52 5.02 7.33
C PRO A 5 2.73 4.55 5.90
N ASP A 6 3.34 5.38 5.07
CA ASP A 6 3.62 5.03 3.68
C ASP A 6 4.65 3.91 3.58
N LEU A 7 5.68 3.97 4.40
CA LEU A 7 6.71 2.93 4.41
C LEU A 7 6.11 1.58 4.82
N ARG A 8 5.27 1.59 5.84
CA ARG A 8 4.61 0.38 6.30
C ARG A 8 3.69 -0.19 5.21
N PHE A 9 2.97 0.68 4.53
CA PHE A 9 2.08 0.29 3.44
C PHE A 9 2.87 -0.44 2.35
N PHE A 10 3.97 0.13 1.91
CA PHE A 10 4.81 -0.49 0.89
C PHE A 10 5.42 -1.81 1.36
N THR A 11 5.83 -1.87 2.61
CA THR A 11 6.40 -3.10 3.17
C THR A 11 5.38 -4.23 3.14
N VAL A 12 4.14 -3.93 3.52
CA VAL A 12 3.07 -4.93 3.49
C VAL A 12 2.78 -5.37 2.07
N LEU A 13 2.69 -4.42 1.13
CA LEU A 13 2.46 -4.74 -0.27
C LEU A 13 3.55 -5.65 -0.84
N ALA A 14 4.80 -5.39 -0.48
CA ALA A 14 5.92 -6.18 -0.97
C ALA A 14 5.90 -7.62 -0.45
N ARG A 15 5.34 -7.83 0.73
CA ARG A 15 5.30 -9.15 1.35
C ARG A 15 4.03 -9.93 1.05
N ALA A 16 2.94 -9.22 0.76
CA ALA A 16 1.66 -9.86 0.54
C ALA A 16 1.63 -10.56 -0.82
N PRO A 17 1.07 -11.78 -0.88
CA PRO A 17 0.99 -12.53 -2.15
C PRO A 17 -0.07 -11.97 -3.09
N SER A 18 -0.96 -11.12 -2.60
CA SER A 18 -2.01 -10.52 -3.42
C SER A 18 -2.47 -9.22 -2.78
N LEU A 19 -3.21 -8.44 -3.57
CA LEU A 19 -3.78 -7.19 -3.07
C LEU A 19 -4.78 -7.45 -1.96
N ALA A 20 -5.57 -8.51 -2.10
CA ALA A 20 -6.53 -8.90 -1.08
C ALA A 20 -5.83 -9.26 0.24
N ALA A 21 -4.71 -9.98 0.15
CA ALA A 21 -3.91 -10.33 1.33
C ALA A 21 -3.33 -9.08 1.97
N ALA A 22 -2.84 -8.13 1.17
CA ALA A 22 -2.32 -6.87 1.68
C ALA A 22 -3.41 -6.09 2.43
N ALA A 23 -4.63 -6.07 1.88
CA ALA A 23 -5.75 -5.41 2.52
C ALA A 23 -6.06 -6.01 3.89
N ARG A 24 -6.02 -7.34 4.00
CA ARG A 24 -6.21 -8.02 5.28
C ARG A 24 -5.13 -7.65 6.28
N MET A 25 -3.89 -7.66 5.83
CA MET A 25 -2.76 -7.34 6.70
C MET A 25 -2.83 -5.91 7.21
N LEU A 26 -3.37 -5.00 6.38
CA LEU A 26 -3.54 -3.61 6.73
C LEU A 26 -4.88 -3.32 7.41
N ASN A 27 -5.74 -4.32 7.48
CA ASN A 27 -7.07 -4.21 8.08
C ASN A 27 -7.93 -3.14 7.37
N VAL A 28 -7.88 -3.15 6.04
CA VAL A 28 -8.68 -2.26 5.20
C VAL A 28 -9.28 -3.06 4.05
N SER A 29 -10.17 -2.42 3.28
CA SER A 29 -10.77 -3.09 2.12
C SER A 29 -9.81 -3.10 0.93
N PRO A 30 -9.92 -4.08 0.02
CA PRO A 30 -9.08 -4.10 -1.19
C PRO A 30 -9.17 -2.82 -2.03
N PRO A 31 -10.37 -2.23 -2.25
CA PRO A 31 -10.45 -0.95 -2.97
C PRO A 31 -9.69 0.17 -2.28
N ALA A 32 -9.65 0.17 -0.95
CA ALA A 32 -8.91 1.19 -0.21
C ALA A 32 -7.41 1.07 -0.46
N VAL A 33 -6.89 -0.15 -0.58
CA VAL A 33 -5.48 -0.37 -0.90
C VAL A 33 -5.17 0.17 -2.29
N SER A 34 -6.00 -0.13 -3.28
CA SER A 34 -5.80 0.35 -4.64
C SER A 34 -5.82 1.86 -4.72
N GLN A 35 -6.76 2.49 -4.03
CA GLN A 35 -6.87 3.95 -3.97
C GLN A 35 -5.63 4.57 -3.37
N ARG A 36 -5.17 4.02 -2.26
CA ARG A 36 -3.99 4.53 -1.58
C ARG A 36 -2.75 4.38 -2.44
N LEU A 37 -2.62 3.26 -3.13
CA LEU A 37 -1.49 3.02 -4.02
C LEU A 37 -1.48 4.05 -5.15
N SER A 38 -2.65 4.33 -5.76
CA SER A 38 -2.75 5.33 -6.80
C SER A 38 -2.33 6.71 -6.31
N LEU A 39 -2.75 7.08 -5.12
CA LEU A 39 -2.37 8.37 -4.53
C LEU A 39 -0.86 8.47 -4.31
N LEU A 40 -0.25 7.39 -3.84
CA LEU A 40 1.19 7.36 -3.62
C LEU A 40 1.95 7.46 -4.92
N GLU A 41 1.47 6.77 -5.96
CA GLU A 41 2.09 6.86 -7.29
C GLU A 41 2.06 8.29 -7.82
N GLN A 42 0.94 8.98 -7.63
CA GLN A 42 0.81 10.37 -8.04
C GLN A 42 1.78 11.26 -7.29
N ARG A 43 1.89 11.06 -5.99
CA ARG A 43 2.75 11.89 -5.13
C ARG A 43 4.23 11.70 -5.45
N LEU A 44 4.61 10.49 -5.83
CA LEU A 44 5.99 10.16 -6.15
C LEU A 44 6.31 10.37 -7.62
N GLY A 45 5.30 10.66 -8.44
CA GLY A 45 5.49 10.83 -9.87
C GLY A 45 5.80 9.52 -10.59
N LEU A 46 5.47 8.40 -9.98
CA LEU A 46 5.70 7.09 -10.58
C LEU A 46 4.52 6.68 -11.43
N ARG A 47 4.82 6.11 -12.56
CA ARG A 47 3.82 5.51 -13.44
C ARG A 47 4.14 4.04 -13.64
N LEU A 48 3.23 3.21 -13.27
CA LEU A 48 3.37 1.77 -13.48
C LEU A 48 2.45 1.29 -14.57
#